data_9172fb726746b014ec427d22550abe89
#
_entry.id   9172fb726746b014ec427d22550abe89
#
_cell.length_a   1.000
_cell.length_b   1.000
_cell.length_c   1.000
_cell.angle_alpha   90.00
_cell.angle_beta   90.00
_cell.angle_gamma   90.00
#
_symmetry.space_group_name_H-M   'P 1'
#
loop_
_entity.id
_entity.type
_entity.pdbx_description
1 polymer ?
#
loop_
_entity_poly.entity_id
_entity_poly.type
_entity_poly.pdbx_seq_one_letter_code
_entity_poly.pdbx_strand_id
1 'polypeptide(L)'
;MTRPIRATLDLSALRGNFAVARQRAGEARLWAVIKANAYGHGLMRAAEALDDLADGYALLDLDDAVALREAGYRQPILLLEGFFEADELPLFAEYGLTPVVHALEQIEMLTGAALPTRLPVYLKINTGMNRLGLSLESFHAALTALETLPSVASVTLMTHFADADLERGIGWQMARFVESAQGCRHPVSLANSAALLRFPEVRRGWARPGIMLYGS
;
A
#
# COMPACT_ATOMS: atom_id res chain seq x y z
N MET A 1 -33.85 16.00 20.27
CA MET A 1 -34.09 14.53 20.23
C MET A 1 -32.87 13.86 19.63
N THR A 2 -32.16 13.07 20.39
CA THR A 2 -31.05 12.25 19.90
C THR A 2 -31.63 11.02 19.19
N ARG A 3 -31.21 10.77 17.95
CA ARG A 3 -31.58 9.53 17.25
C ARG A 3 -31.06 8.33 18.04
N PRO A 4 -31.83 7.27 18.28
CA PRO A 4 -31.41 6.08 19.03
C PRO A 4 -30.55 5.13 18.15
N ILE A 5 -29.77 5.71 17.22
CA ILE A 5 -28.89 4.93 16.33
C ILE A 5 -27.54 4.78 17.03
N ARG A 6 -27.10 3.55 17.20
CA ARG A 6 -25.81 3.19 17.80
C ARG A 6 -25.01 2.33 16.83
N ALA A 7 -23.74 2.69 16.60
CA ALA A 7 -22.77 1.81 15.96
C ALA A 7 -21.84 1.25 17.06
N THR A 8 -21.64 -0.05 17.05
CA THR A 8 -20.70 -0.73 17.93
C THR A 8 -19.57 -1.30 17.08
N LEU A 9 -18.34 -0.94 17.41
CA LEU A 9 -17.14 -1.47 16.75
C LEU A 9 -16.52 -2.55 17.63
N ASP A 10 -16.36 -3.74 17.10
CA ASP A 10 -15.69 -4.84 17.78
C ASP A 10 -14.22 -4.90 17.32
N LEU A 11 -13.33 -4.31 18.11
CA LEU A 11 -11.89 -4.30 17.83
C LEU A 11 -11.27 -5.70 17.99
N SER A 12 -11.88 -6.58 18.79
CA SER A 12 -11.41 -7.98 18.89
C SER A 12 -11.68 -8.75 17.61
N ALA A 13 -12.79 -8.48 16.93
CA ALA A 13 -13.07 -9.02 15.60
C ALA A 13 -12.08 -8.50 14.55
N LEU A 14 -11.73 -7.21 14.60
CA LEU A 14 -10.69 -6.63 13.72
C LEU A 14 -9.34 -7.35 13.90
N ARG A 15 -8.90 -7.57 15.15
CA ARG A 15 -7.69 -8.34 15.46
C ARG A 15 -7.77 -9.79 14.97
N GLY A 16 -8.92 -10.44 15.17
CA GLY A 16 -9.19 -11.80 14.68
C GLY A 16 -9.09 -11.89 13.16
N ASN A 17 -9.67 -10.93 12.43
CA ASN A 17 -9.57 -10.85 10.98
C ASN A 17 -8.12 -10.62 10.51
N PHE A 18 -7.35 -9.79 11.23
CA PHE A 18 -5.94 -9.61 10.95
C PHE A 18 -5.12 -10.89 11.19
N ALA A 19 -5.43 -11.64 12.24
CA ALA A 19 -4.80 -12.94 12.50
C ALA A 19 -5.07 -13.95 11.37
N VAL A 20 -6.29 -13.95 10.80
CA VAL A 20 -6.59 -14.74 9.59
C VAL A 20 -5.74 -14.28 8.41
N ALA A 21 -5.61 -12.95 8.18
CA ALA A 21 -4.76 -12.41 7.13
C ALA A 21 -3.29 -12.85 7.33
N ARG A 22 -2.77 -12.81 8.56
CA ARG A 22 -1.43 -13.25 8.93
C ARG A 22 -1.22 -14.74 8.61
N GLN A 23 -2.17 -15.59 9.00
CA GLN A 23 -2.10 -17.02 8.72
C GLN A 23 -2.06 -17.29 7.20
N ARG A 24 -2.85 -16.53 6.42
CA ARG A 24 -2.89 -16.68 4.96
C ARG A 24 -1.64 -16.15 4.27
N ALA A 25 -1.01 -15.12 4.83
CA ALA A 25 0.18 -14.48 4.25
C ALA A 25 1.43 -15.36 4.32
N GLY A 26 1.51 -16.29 5.28
CA GLY A 26 2.73 -17.06 5.51
C GLY A 26 3.88 -16.11 5.89
N GLU A 27 4.95 -16.11 5.11
CA GLU A 27 6.13 -15.28 5.33
C GLU A 27 6.00 -13.83 4.80
N ALA A 28 4.96 -13.54 4.02
CA ALA A 28 4.75 -12.18 3.52
C ALA A 28 4.42 -11.22 4.66
N ARG A 29 5.00 -10.02 4.60
CA ARG A 29 4.64 -8.91 5.50
C ARG A 29 3.26 -8.36 5.14
N LEU A 30 2.60 -7.78 6.13
CA LEU A 30 1.25 -7.25 5.99
C LEU A 30 1.19 -5.75 6.21
N TRP A 31 0.75 -5.03 5.20
CA TRP A 31 0.22 -3.69 5.34
C TRP A 31 -1.22 -3.76 5.86
N ALA A 32 -1.48 -3.37 7.11
CA ALA A 32 -2.84 -3.12 7.56
C ALA A 32 -3.40 -1.91 6.80
N VAL A 33 -4.34 -2.15 5.87
CA VAL A 33 -4.93 -1.06 5.09
C VAL A 33 -6.04 -0.41 5.90
N ILE A 34 -5.74 0.77 6.47
CA ILE A 34 -6.62 1.54 7.35
C ILE A 34 -7.03 2.91 6.77
N LYS A 35 -7.00 3.04 5.45
CA LYS A 35 -7.42 4.22 4.69
C LYS A 35 -8.88 4.57 4.91
N ALA A 36 -9.27 5.80 4.54
CA ALA A 36 -10.63 6.30 4.67
C ALA A 36 -11.18 6.11 6.09
N ASN A 37 -10.44 6.63 7.08
CA ASN A 37 -10.76 6.48 8.50
C ASN A 37 -10.98 5.01 8.91
N ALA A 38 -10.08 4.11 8.47
CA ALA A 38 -10.19 2.66 8.66
C ALA A 38 -11.53 2.10 8.17
N TYR A 39 -11.88 2.42 6.91
CA TYR A 39 -13.18 2.04 6.32
C TYR A 39 -14.37 2.49 7.17
N GLY A 40 -14.24 3.65 7.83
CA GLY A 40 -15.25 4.23 8.72
C GLY A 40 -15.22 3.74 10.17
N HIS A 41 -14.28 2.84 10.53
CA HIS A 41 -14.16 2.28 11.89
C HIS A 41 -13.33 3.16 12.85
N GLY A 42 -12.69 4.20 12.34
CA GLY A 42 -11.84 5.10 13.11
C GLY A 42 -10.36 4.75 13.00
N LEU A 43 -9.59 5.66 12.37
CA LEU A 43 -8.17 5.48 12.09
C LEU A 43 -7.38 5.08 13.34
N MET A 44 -7.44 5.92 14.38
CA MET A 44 -6.67 5.72 15.62
C MET A 44 -7.06 4.44 16.35
N ARG A 45 -8.35 4.10 16.37
CA ARG A 45 -8.84 2.85 16.99
C ARG A 45 -8.34 1.62 16.28
N ALA A 46 -8.33 1.65 14.93
CA ALA A 46 -7.83 0.54 14.14
C ALA A 46 -6.31 0.41 14.27
N ALA A 47 -5.58 1.52 14.28
CA ALA A 47 -4.14 1.53 14.49
C ALA A 47 -3.78 0.96 15.87
N GLU A 48 -4.45 1.42 16.95
CA GLU A 48 -4.27 0.92 18.32
C GLU A 48 -4.56 -0.59 18.40
N ALA A 49 -5.68 -1.04 17.81
CA ALA A 49 -6.04 -2.45 17.82
C ALA A 49 -5.05 -3.35 17.08
N LEU A 50 -4.27 -2.82 16.13
CA LEU A 50 -3.35 -3.57 15.28
C LEU A 50 -1.87 -3.27 15.55
N ASP A 51 -1.54 -2.46 16.56
CA ASP A 51 -0.20 -1.95 16.84
C ASP A 51 0.84 -3.07 17.04
N ASP A 52 0.47 -4.11 17.78
CA ASP A 52 1.30 -5.27 18.06
C ASP A 52 1.25 -6.38 16.96
N LEU A 53 0.42 -6.21 15.95
CA LEU A 53 0.17 -7.23 14.92
C LEU A 53 0.64 -6.82 13.52
N ALA A 54 0.48 -5.55 13.15
CA ALA A 54 0.75 -5.08 11.80
C ALA A 54 2.24 -4.84 11.57
N ASP A 55 2.76 -5.30 10.42
CA ASP A 55 4.13 -4.96 10.01
C ASP A 55 4.22 -3.52 9.50
N GLY A 56 3.10 -2.92 9.12
CA GLY A 56 2.99 -1.55 8.66
C GLY A 56 1.54 -1.16 8.38
N TYR A 57 1.30 0.13 8.19
CA TYR A 57 -0.01 0.70 7.87
C TYR A 57 -0.04 1.21 6.43
N ALA A 58 -1.19 1.08 5.76
CA ALA A 58 -1.37 1.64 4.43
C ALA A 58 -2.60 2.56 4.40
N LEU A 59 -2.37 3.80 3.97
CA LEU A 59 -3.31 4.92 3.99
C LEU A 59 -3.44 5.56 2.60
N LEU A 60 -4.22 6.63 2.50
CA LEU A 60 -4.27 7.53 1.36
C LEU A 60 -3.72 8.91 1.74
N ASP A 61 -4.22 9.48 2.83
CA ASP A 61 -4.05 10.87 3.20
C ASP A 61 -2.76 11.09 3.98
N LEU A 62 -2.03 12.15 3.63
CA LEU A 62 -0.80 12.57 4.28
C LEU A 62 -1.07 13.00 5.73
N ASP A 63 -2.14 13.75 5.97
CA ASP A 63 -2.52 14.21 7.31
C ASP A 63 -2.80 13.04 8.26
N ASP A 64 -3.47 11.99 7.77
CA ASP A 64 -3.70 10.76 8.53
C ASP A 64 -2.39 10.06 8.89
N ALA A 65 -1.41 10.05 7.97
CA ALA A 65 -0.09 9.47 8.22
C ALA A 65 0.72 10.27 9.25
N VAL A 66 0.69 11.61 9.15
CA VAL A 66 1.32 12.51 10.12
C VAL A 66 0.70 12.32 11.51
N ALA A 67 -0.64 12.29 11.59
CA ALA A 67 -1.36 12.07 12.85
C ALA A 67 -0.96 10.75 13.55
N LEU A 68 -0.77 9.66 12.77
CA LEU A 68 -0.26 8.40 13.32
C LEU A 68 1.17 8.55 13.86
N ARG A 69 2.05 9.25 13.14
CA ARG A 69 3.42 9.51 13.61
C ARG A 69 3.47 10.33 14.89
N GLU A 70 2.66 11.39 14.97
CA GLU A 70 2.55 12.26 16.15
C GLU A 70 1.96 11.50 17.35
N ALA A 71 1.04 10.56 17.11
CA ALA A 71 0.51 9.64 18.13
C ALA A 71 1.52 8.56 18.58
N GLY A 72 2.71 8.49 17.95
CA GLY A 72 3.79 7.61 18.37
C GLY A 72 3.92 6.29 17.64
N TYR A 73 3.08 6.00 16.64
CA TYR A 73 3.20 4.78 15.83
C TYR A 73 4.49 4.78 15.01
N ARG A 74 5.29 3.71 15.08
CA ARG A 74 6.63 3.61 14.47
C ARG A 74 6.69 2.65 13.28
N GLN A 75 5.70 1.81 13.10
CA GLN A 75 5.61 0.90 11.95
C GLN A 75 5.73 1.67 10.63
N PRO A 76 6.28 1.07 9.56
CA PRO A 76 6.26 1.68 8.23
C PRO A 76 4.86 2.15 7.84
N ILE A 77 4.76 3.28 7.15
CA ILE A 77 3.49 3.82 6.61
C ILE A 77 3.63 3.97 5.10
N LEU A 78 2.71 3.34 4.37
CA LEU A 78 2.60 3.39 2.91
C LEU A 78 1.43 4.28 2.49
N LEU A 79 1.69 5.34 1.74
CA LEU A 79 0.65 6.15 1.10
C LEU A 79 0.34 5.60 -0.29
N LEU A 80 -0.86 5.02 -0.46
CA LEU A 80 -1.26 4.21 -1.62
C LEU A 80 -1.48 5.02 -2.90
N GLU A 81 -1.59 6.34 -2.79
CA GLU A 81 -1.66 7.31 -3.89
C GLU A 81 -0.40 8.19 -3.96
N GLY A 82 0.52 8.02 -3.00
CA GLY A 82 1.77 8.76 -2.93
C GLY A 82 1.56 10.19 -2.48
N PHE A 83 2.11 11.11 -3.25
CA PHE A 83 2.04 12.56 -3.06
C PHE A 83 1.45 13.21 -4.32
N PHE A 84 0.82 14.37 -4.15
CA PHE A 84 0.17 15.11 -5.23
C PHE A 84 0.99 16.33 -5.66
N GLU A 85 1.73 16.93 -4.72
CA GLU A 85 2.55 18.11 -4.96
C GLU A 85 3.99 17.89 -4.46
N ALA A 86 4.94 18.57 -5.09
CA ALA A 86 6.37 18.45 -4.74
C ALA A 86 6.69 18.96 -3.34
N ASP A 87 5.91 19.89 -2.82
CA ASP A 87 6.08 20.49 -1.48
C ASP A 87 5.65 19.55 -0.35
N GLU A 88 4.95 18.45 -0.64
CA GLU A 88 4.66 17.38 0.31
C GLU A 88 5.90 16.48 0.60
N LEU A 89 6.85 16.38 -0.35
CA LEU A 89 7.98 15.46 -0.26
C LEU A 89 8.87 15.66 0.99
N PRO A 90 9.12 16.88 1.48
CA PRO A 90 9.82 17.09 2.75
C PRO A 90 9.14 16.38 3.93
N LEU A 91 7.80 16.36 4.00
CA LEU A 91 7.04 15.67 5.04
C LEU A 91 7.19 14.14 4.95
N PHE A 92 7.25 13.60 3.72
CA PHE A 92 7.57 12.17 3.54
C PHE A 92 8.94 11.81 4.13
N ALA A 93 9.93 12.68 3.93
CA ALA A 93 11.27 12.47 4.47
C ALA A 93 11.32 12.65 6.00
N GLU A 94 10.66 13.66 6.54
CA GLU A 94 10.59 13.99 7.96
C GLU A 94 9.89 12.88 8.76
N TYR A 95 8.72 12.44 8.29
CA TYR A 95 7.91 11.45 8.98
C TYR A 95 8.24 9.99 8.58
N GLY A 96 9.24 9.77 7.70
CA GLY A 96 9.64 8.44 7.26
C GLY A 96 8.50 7.67 6.58
N LEU A 97 7.81 8.35 5.65
CA LEU A 97 6.69 7.79 4.90
C LEU A 97 7.15 7.16 3.58
N THR A 98 6.41 6.19 3.09
CA THR A 98 6.68 5.49 1.84
C THR A 98 5.61 5.84 0.81
N PRO A 99 5.94 6.57 -0.27
CA PRO A 99 4.99 6.85 -1.33
C PRO A 99 4.85 5.71 -2.33
N VAL A 100 3.64 5.57 -2.89
CA VAL A 100 3.40 4.84 -4.15
C VAL A 100 3.54 5.83 -5.31
N VAL A 101 4.44 5.54 -6.23
CA VAL A 101 4.62 6.26 -7.50
C VAL A 101 3.80 5.54 -8.57
N HIS A 102 2.88 6.25 -9.20
CA HIS A 102 1.94 5.68 -10.17
C HIS A 102 1.74 6.54 -11.42
N ALA A 103 2.43 7.69 -11.51
CA ALA A 103 2.39 8.63 -12.61
C ALA A 103 3.81 9.15 -12.89
N LEU A 104 4.07 9.59 -14.12
CA LEU A 104 5.40 10.12 -14.52
C LEU A 104 5.69 11.45 -13.85
N GLU A 105 4.67 12.27 -13.65
CA GLU A 105 4.76 13.56 -12.96
C GLU A 105 5.33 13.40 -11.54
N GLN A 106 5.00 12.32 -10.84
CA GLN A 106 5.58 12.04 -9.53
C GLN A 106 7.08 11.74 -9.61
N ILE A 107 7.57 11.15 -10.70
CA ILE A 107 9.00 10.92 -10.91
C ILE A 107 9.71 12.25 -11.19
N GLU A 108 9.09 13.15 -11.95
CA GLU A 108 9.61 14.50 -12.20
C GLU A 108 9.75 15.30 -10.88
N MET A 109 8.72 15.24 -10.01
CA MET A 109 8.78 15.87 -8.68
C MET A 109 9.91 15.29 -7.83
N LEU A 110 10.11 13.95 -7.82
CA LEU A 110 11.23 13.31 -7.10
C LEU A 110 12.59 13.69 -7.69
N THR A 111 12.68 13.93 -8.99
CA THR A 111 13.92 14.34 -9.66
C THR A 111 14.37 15.72 -9.19
N GLY A 112 13.42 16.66 -9.00
CA GLY A 112 13.68 18.00 -8.49
C GLY A 112 13.87 18.09 -6.98
N ALA A 113 13.60 17.02 -6.23
CA ALA A 113 13.55 17.06 -4.78
C ALA A 113 14.93 16.96 -4.12
N ALA A 114 15.26 17.94 -3.28
CA ALA A 114 16.42 17.90 -2.38
C ALA A 114 15.96 17.46 -0.99
N LEU A 115 15.98 16.15 -0.73
CA LEU A 115 15.47 15.58 0.51
C LEU A 115 16.60 15.28 1.52
N PRO A 116 16.37 15.49 2.83
CA PRO A 116 17.37 15.18 3.87
C PRO A 116 17.63 13.68 4.01
N THR A 117 16.62 12.86 3.67
CA THR A 117 16.70 11.39 3.66
C THR A 117 16.11 10.83 2.37
N ARG A 118 16.69 9.72 1.89
CA ARG A 118 16.20 9.01 0.71
C ARG A 118 14.92 8.26 1.05
N LEU A 119 13.95 8.26 0.14
CA LEU A 119 12.66 7.60 0.33
C LEU A 119 12.64 6.17 -0.24
N PRO A 120 12.16 5.16 0.50
CA PRO A 120 11.70 3.93 -0.12
C PRO A 120 10.43 4.23 -0.93
N VAL A 121 10.33 3.74 -2.16
CA VAL A 121 9.16 3.99 -3.01
C VAL A 121 8.53 2.68 -3.51
N TYR A 122 7.23 2.72 -3.78
CA TYR A 122 6.52 1.64 -4.47
C TYR A 122 6.19 2.09 -5.88
N LEU A 123 6.71 1.40 -6.89
CA LEU A 123 6.38 1.66 -8.29
C LEU A 123 5.16 0.83 -8.69
N LYS A 124 4.06 1.50 -8.99
CA LYS A 124 2.79 0.85 -9.30
C LYS A 124 2.62 0.66 -10.81
N ILE A 125 2.36 -0.58 -11.21
CA ILE A 125 2.12 -1.00 -12.58
C ILE A 125 0.61 -1.19 -12.78
N ASN A 126 0.05 -0.58 -13.83
CA ASN A 126 -1.31 -0.83 -14.26
C ASN A 126 -1.37 -2.10 -15.10
N THR A 127 -1.68 -3.22 -14.47
CA THR A 127 -1.84 -4.50 -15.16
C THR A 127 -3.26 -4.74 -15.70
N GLY A 128 -4.15 -3.72 -15.60
CA GLY A 128 -5.48 -3.78 -16.19
C GLY A 128 -6.63 -3.37 -15.26
N MET A 129 -6.36 -2.89 -14.04
CA MET A 129 -7.41 -2.31 -13.19
C MET A 129 -7.84 -0.91 -13.68
N ASN A 130 -6.96 -0.20 -14.40
CA ASN A 130 -7.21 1.09 -15.04
C ASN A 130 -7.69 2.20 -14.07
N ARG A 131 -7.18 2.18 -12.85
CA ARG A 131 -7.43 3.24 -11.85
C ARG A 131 -6.19 4.09 -11.65
N LEU A 132 -5.07 3.50 -11.25
CA LEU A 132 -3.77 4.12 -11.02
C LEU A 132 -2.67 3.15 -11.43
N GLY A 133 -1.51 3.68 -11.81
CA GLY A 133 -0.32 2.92 -12.15
C GLY A 133 0.18 3.26 -13.55
N LEU A 134 1.47 3.11 -13.73
CA LEU A 134 2.13 3.33 -15.02
C LEU A 134 1.70 2.28 -16.04
N SER A 135 1.64 2.67 -17.30
CA SER A 135 1.43 1.74 -18.41
C SER A 135 2.60 0.76 -18.52
N LEU A 136 2.37 -0.39 -19.16
CA LEU A 136 3.45 -1.36 -19.40
C LEU A 136 4.57 -0.76 -20.25
N GLU A 137 4.23 0.16 -21.15
CA GLU A 137 5.18 0.84 -22.05
C GLU A 137 6.11 1.79 -21.29
N SER A 138 5.59 2.54 -20.31
CA SER A 138 6.36 3.52 -19.53
C SER A 138 7.09 2.91 -18.32
N PHE A 139 6.75 1.68 -17.95
CA PHE A 139 7.24 1.07 -16.72
C PHE A 139 8.77 0.97 -16.63
N HIS A 140 9.43 0.46 -17.67
CA HIS A 140 10.89 0.26 -17.63
C HIS A 140 11.66 1.58 -17.56
N ALA A 141 11.24 2.59 -18.30
CA ALA A 141 11.85 3.92 -18.24
C ALA A 141 11.67 4.54 -16.84
N ALA A 142 10.49 4.40 -16.27
CA ALA A 142 10.19 4.86 -14.91
C ALA A 142 11.00 4.13 -13.84
N LEU A 143 11.14 2.80 -13.94
CA LEU A 143 11.95 2.01 -13.03
C LEU A 143 13.41 2.45 -13.07
N THR A 144 13.99 2.54 -14.28
CA THR A 144 15.37 3.01 -14.47
C THR A 144 15.58 4.41 -13.91
N ALA A 145 14.63 5.31 -14.12
CA ALA A 145 14.70 6.66 -13.55
C ALA A 145 14.73 6.60 -12.02
N LEU A 146 13.80 5.89 -11.38
CA LEU A 146 13.74 5.79 -9.93
C LEU A 146 14.98 5.14 -9.30
N GLU A 147 15.59 4.15 -9.96
CA GLU A 147 16.82 3.48 -9.51
C GLU A 147 18.03 4.43 -9.47
N THR A 148 18.03 5.46 -10.32
CA THR A 148 19.13 6.41 -10.44
C THR A 148 18.94 7.69 -9.61
N LEU A 149 17.72 7.96 -9.13
CA LEU A 149 17.41 9.18 -8.38
C LEU A 149 18.09 9.21 -7.00
N PRO A 150 18.82 10.30 -6.66
CA PRO A 150 19.42 10.45 -5.34
C PRO A 150 18.40 10.48 -4.20
N SER A 151 17.18 10.90 -4.47
CA SER A 151 16.06 10.98 -3.52
C SER A 151 15.43 9.62 -3.20
N VAL A 152 15.73 8.54 -3.97
CA VAL A 152 15.15 7.22 -3.83
C VAL A 152 16.11 6.24 -3.17
N ALA A 153 15.67 5.59 -2.09
CA ALA A 153 16.45 4.60 -1.33
C ALA A 153 16.31 3.18 -1.89
N SER A 154 15.09 2.81 -2.27
CA SER A 154 14.75 1.49 -2.79
C SER A 154 13.43 1.53 -3.56
N VAL A 155 13.25 0.57 -4.46
CA VAL A 155 12.00 0.41 -5.23
C VAL A 155 11.36 -0.93 -4.93
N THR A 156 10.06 -0.93 -4.66
CA THR A 156 9.22 -2.14 -4.56
C THR A 156 8.18 -2.10 -5.68
N LEU A 157 8.06 -3.17 -6.46
CA LEU A 157 7.08 -3.25 -7.53
C LEU A 157 5.70 -3.59 -6.97
N MET A 158 4.67 -2.94 -7.48
CA MET A 158 3.31 -3.09 -6.99
C MET A 158 2.29 -3.16 -8.13
N THR A 159 1.27 -3.99 -7.98
CA THR A 159 0.05 -3.92 -8.78
C THR A 159 -1.18 -4.11 -7.91
N HIS A 160 -2.36 -3.99 -8.49
CA HIS A 160 -3.64 -4.26 -7.81
C HIS A 160 -4.55 -5.09 -8.71
N PHE A 161 -5.02 -6.20 -8.17
CA PHE A 161 -5.92 -7.09 -8.89
C PHE A 161 -7.36 -6.57 -8.85
N ALA A 162 -7.97 -6.46 -10.02
CA ALA A 162 -9.35 -6.00 -10.16
C ALA A 162 -10.38 -7.10 -9.88
N ASP A 163 -10.05 -8.32 -10.31
CA ASP A 163 -10.98 -9.45 -10.40
C ASP A 163 -10.61 -10.62 -9.47
N ALA A 164 -9.82 -10.36 -8.41
CA ALA A 164 -9.37 -11.43 -7.51
C ALA A 164 -10.50 -12.13 -6.76
N ASP A 165 -11.64 -11.49 -6.57
CA ASP A 165 -12.88 -12.02 -5.98
C ASP A 165 -13.84 -12.63 -7.01
N LEU A 166 -13.62 -12.37 -8.31
CA LEU A 166 -14.44 -12.85 -9.40
C LEU A 166 -13.94 -14.19 -9.99
N GLU A 167 -14.72 -14.79 -10.87
CA GLU A 167 -14.38 -16.02 -11.58
C GLU A 167 -13.15 -15.85 -12.48
N ARG A 168 -12.99 -14.69 -13.12
CA ARG A 168 -11.86 -14.35 -13.98
C ARG A 168 -10.51 -14.45 -13.25
N GLY A 169 -10.50 -14.21 -11.94
CA GLY A 169 -9.32 -14.32 -11.10
C GLY A 169 -8.19 -13.36 -11.50
N ILE A 170 -6.96 -13.72 -11.14
CA ILE A 170 -5.78 -12.84 -11.29
C ILE A 170 -4.87 -13.20 -12.47
N GLY A 171 -5.05 -14.35 -13.11
CA GLY A 171 -4.10 -14.90 -14.08
C GLY A 171 -3.74 -13.95 -15.23
N TRP A 172 -4.73 -13.25 -15.78
CA TRP A 172 -4.54 -12.30 -16.88
C TRP A 172 -3.75 -11.05 -16.44
N GLN A 173 -3.90 -10.58 -15.19
CA GLN A 173 -3.10 -9.47 -14.66
C GLN A 173 -1.70 -9.93 -14.26
N MET A 174 -1.58 -11.14 -13.72
CA MET A 174 -0.28 -11.73 -13.39
C MET A 174 0.59 -11.94 -14.62
N ALA A 175 0.02 -12.37 -15.75
CA ALA A 175 0.77 -12.51 -17.01
C ALA A 175 1.42 -11.17 -17.40
N ARG A 176 0.65 -10.08 -17.37
CA ARG A 176 1.15 -8.72 -17.64
C ARG A 176 2.20 -8.26 -16.62
N PHE A 177 1.98 -8.54 -15.34
CA PHE A 177 2.95 -8.18 -14.31
C PHE A 177 4.28 -8.91 -14.51
N VAL A 178 4.23 -10.22 -14.78
CA VAL A 178 5.43 -11.06 -14.99
C VAL A 178 6.19 -10.60 -16.25
N GLU A 179 5.49 -10.29 -17.32
CA GLU A 179 6.08 -9.74 -18.56
C GLU A 179 6.80 -8.42 -18.28
N SER A 180 6.13 -7.45 -17.61
CA SER A 180 6.73 -6.16 -17.27
C SER A 180 7.88 -6.26 -16.28
N ALA A 181 7.80 -7.17 -15.30
CA ALA A 181 8.82 -7.35 -14.27
C ALA A 181 9.91 -8.35 -14.67
N GLN A 182 9.95 -8.79 -15.92
CA GLN A 182 10.95 -9.76 -16.38
C GLN A 182 12.37 -9.22 -16.19
N GLY A 183 13.22 -9.99 -15.51
CA GLY A 183 14.59 -9.59 -15.18
C GLY A 183 14.72 -8.69 -13.95
N CYS A 184 13.64 -8.14 -13.42
CA CYS A 184 13.67 -7.31 -12.22
C CYS A 184 13.85 -8.18 -10.95
N ARG A 185 14.69 -7.72 -10.02
CA ARG A 185 14.95 -8.38 -8.73
C ARG A 185 14.41 -7.61 -7.53
N HIS A 186 13.47 -6.71 -7.77
CA HIS A 186 12.88 -5.87 -6.73
C HIS A 186 11.90 -6.67 -5.85
N PRO A 187 11.74 -6.30 -4.59
CA PRO A 187 10.62 -6.75 -3.77
C PRO A 187 9.28 -6.45 -4.44
N VAL A 188 8.24 -7.20 -4.08
CA VAL A 188 6.91 -7.03 -4.68
C VAL A 188 5.82 -6.85 -3.64
N SER A 189 4.74 -6.18 -4.04
CA SER A 189 3.50 -6.08 -3.27
C SER A 189 2.32 -6.32 -4.22
N LEU A 190 1.74 -7.52 -4.18
CA LEU A 190 0.75 -7.96 -5.15
C LEU A 190 -0.64 -8.14 -4.54
N ALA A 191 -0.75 -8.97 -3.48
CA ALA A 191 -2.02 -9.42 -2.95
C ALA A 191 -2.81 -8.30 -2.25
N ASN A 192 -4.05 -8.08 -2.70
CA ASN A 192 -5.12 -7.44 -1.94
C ASN A 192 -5.86 -8.49 -1.07
N SER A 193 -6.96 -8.13 -0.41
CA SER A 193 -7.73 -9.05 0.46
C SER A 193 -8.15 -10.34 -0.25
N ALA A 194 -8.80 -10.23 -1.40
CA ALA A 194 -9.29 -11.38 -2.14
C ALA A 194 -8.14 -12.26 -2.68
N ALA A 195 -7.09 -11.63 -3.22
CA ALA A 195 -5.92 -12.36 -3.69
C ALA A 195 -5.19 -13.06 -2.55
N LEU A 196 -5.08 -12.44 -1.38
CA LEU A 196 -4.47 -13.04 -0.19
C LEU A 196 -5.22 -14.30 0.26
N LEU A 197 -6.56 -14.31 0.16
CA LEU A 197 -7.36 -15.46 0.54
C LEU A 197 -7.31 -16.59 -0.49
N ARG A 198 -7.34 -16.27 -1.79
CA ARG A 198 -7.59 -17.23 -2.88
C ARG A 198 -6.35 -17.72 -3.61
N PHE A 199 -5.26 -16.92 -3.68
CA PHE A 199 -4.13 -17.17 -4.57
C PHE A 199 -2.80 -17.24 -3.80
N PRO A 200 -2.36 -18.43 -3.34
CA PRO A 200 -1.11 -18.59 -2.57
C PRO A 200 0.14 -18.08 -3.30
N GLU A 201 0.17 -18.15 -4.62
CA GLU A 201 1.31 -17.80 -5.46
C GLU A 201 1.69 -16.30 -5.42
N VAL A 202 0.76 -15.43 -4.98
CA VAL A 202 1.01 -13.99 -4.85
C VAL A 202 1.25 -13.52 -3.42
N ARG A 203 1.34 -14.47 -2.47
CA ARG A 203 1.60 -14.21 -1.05
C ARG A 203 3.10 -14.07 -0.79
N ARG A 204 3.72 -13.04 -1.35
CA ARG A 204 5.17 -12.78 -1.22
C ARG A 204 5.46 -11.29 -1.07
N GLY A 205 6.59 -10.97 -0.45
CA GLY A 205 6.97 -9.60 -0.14
C GLY A 205 5.97 -8.95 0.82
N TRP A 206 5.13 -8.06 0.31
CA TRP A 206 4.12 -7.38 1.10
C TRP A 206 2.71 -7.64 0.55
N ALA A 207 1.80 -8.09 1.40
CA ALA A 207 0.36 -8.16 1.09
C ALA A 207 -0.40 -6.99 1.74
N ARG A 208 -1.55 -6.64 1.17
CA ARG A 208 -2.34 -5.46 1.57
C ARG A 208 -3.78 -5.86 1.91
N PRO A 209 -4.00 -6.60 3.02
CA PRO A 209 -5.34 -6.85 3.52
C PRO A 209 -6.01 -5.53 3.88
N GLY A 210 -7.17 -5.27 3.29
CA GLY A 210 -8.02 -4.11 3.54
C GLY A 210 -9.40 -4.56 3.96
N ILE A 211 -10.31 -4.68 3.01
CA ILE A 211 -11.73 -4.94 3.30
C ILE A 211 -11.95 -6.21 4.17
N MET A 212 -11.15 -7.25 4.02
CA MET A 212 -11.24 -8.45 4.85
C MET A 212 -11.03 -8.19 6.35
N LEU A 213 -10.35 -7.09 6.72
CA LEU A 213 -10.12 -6.74 8.12
C LEU A 213 -11.41 -6.27 8.80
N TYR A 214 -12.38 -5.82 8.00
CA TYR A 214 -13.62 -5.18 8.46
C TYR A 214 -14.86 -6.07 8.32
N GLY A 215 -14.66 -7.37 8.07
CA GLY A 215 -15.74 -8.36 8.07
C GLY A 215 -16.46 -8.52 6.73
N SER A 216 -15.80 -8.23 5.62
CA SER A 216 -16.34 -8.35 4.26
C SER A 216 -15.44 -9.22 3.39
#